data_74986f8203333cb903fe2bd90d9431cd
#
_entry.id   74986f8203333cb903fe2bd90d9431cd
#
_cell.length_a   1.000
_cell.length_b   1.000
_cell.length_c   1.000
_cell.angle_alpha   90.00
_cell.angle_beta   90.00
_cell.angle_gamma   90.00
#
_symmetry.space_group_name_H-M   'P 1'
#
loop_
_entity.id
_entity.type
_entity.pdbx_description
1 polymer ?
#
loop_
_entity_poly.entity_id
_entity_poly.type
_entity_poly.pdbx_seq_one_letter_code
_entity_poly.pdbx_strand_id
1 'polypeptide(L)'
;MKFKVGDNVKVIAGDQKGSSGKIIKIFKSKNKALVEGINMVKKHNKPNANNPKGGIVEKESPIHISNISHVTKEGDATRVGYKIEEGKKVRVSTKTKELI
;
A
#
# COMPACT_ATOMS: atom_id res chain seq x y z
N MET A 1 -8.29 10.95 -2.55
CA MET A 1 -7.20 9.98 -2.78
C MET A 1 -7.79 8.71 -3.39
N LYS A 2 -7.15 8.18 -4.42
CA LYS A 2 -7.62 6.98 -5.12
C LYS A 2 -7.33 5.66 -4.38
N PHE A 3 -6.40 5.67 -3.43
CA PHE A 3 -6.03 4.50 -2.65
C PHE A 3 -6.90 4.37 -1.40
N LYS A 4 -7.18 3.13 -1.03
CA LYS A 4 -7.94 2.81 0.19
C LYS A 4 -7.27 1.66 0.94
N VAL A 5 -7.47 1.59 2.24
CA VAL A 5 -7.00 0.46 3.05
C VAL A 5 -7.60 -0.84 2.50
N GLY A 6 -6.74 -1.85 2.36
CA GLY A 6 -7.12 -3.13 1.77
C GLY A 6 -6.85 -3.26 0.28
N ASP A 7 -6.45 -2.17 -0.39
CA ASP A 7 -6.11 -2.22 -1.82
C ASP A 7 -4.80 -2.98 -2.03
N ASN A 8 -4.78 -3.80 -3.07
CA ASN A 8 -3.54 -4.42 -3.54
C ASN A 8 -2.79 -3.44 -4.43
N VAL A 9 -1.52 -3.25 -4.15
CA VAL A 9 -0.67 -2.30 -4.88
C VAL A 9 0.67 -2.93 -5.20
N LYS A 10 1.35 -2.34 -6.19
CA LYS A 10 2.69 -2.72 -6.60
C LYS A 10 3.60 -1.51 -6.53
N VAL A 11 4.82 -1.69 -6.04
CA VAL A 11 5.82 -0.62 -6.00
C VAL A 11 6.39 -0.43 -7.40
N ILE A 12 6.31 0.79 -7.92
CA ILE A 12 6.72 1.11 -9.29
C ILE A 12 8.02 1.91 -9.35
N ALA A 13 8.52 2.40 -8.21
CA ALA A 13 9.77 3.17 -8.13
C ALA A 13 10.46 2.96 -6.80
N GLY A 14 11.77 3.14 -6.77
CA GLY A 14 12.61 3.02 -5.57
C GLY A 14 13.18 1.61 -5.41
N ASP A 15 13.78 1.35 -4.24
CA ASP A 15 14.52 0.11 -3.96
C ASP A 15 13.61 -1.13 -3.94
N GLN A 16 12.32 -0.94 -3.66
CA GLN A 16 11.36 -2.04 -3.57
C GLN A 16 10.59 -2.26 -4.87
N LYS A 17 11.02 -1.66 -5.97
CA LYS A 17 10.33 -1.76 -7.28
C LYS A 17 10.07 -3.23 -7.64
N GLY A 18 8.83 -3.50 -8.02
CA GLY A 18 8.40 -4.85 -8.36
C GLY A 18 7.74 -5.61 -7.23
N SER A 19 7.91 -5.18 -5.99
CA SER A 19 7.24 -5.80 -4.86
C SER A 19 5.77 -5.38 -4.80
N SER A 20 4.92 -6.26 -4.32
CA SER A 20 3.49 -5.98 -4.18
C SER A 20 3.01 -6.33 -2.76
N GLY A 21 1.91 -5.71 -2.37
CA GLY A 21 1.33 -5.94 -1.06
C GLY A 21 0.00 -5.23 -0.92
N LYS A 22 -0.58 -5.33 0.26
CA LYS A 22 -1.87 -4.73 0.59
C LYS A 22 -1.68 -3.51 1.47
N ILE A 23 -2.41 -2.43 1.19
CA ILE A 23 -2.38 -1.23 2.02
C ILE A 23 -3.04 -1.53 3.37
N ILE A 24 -2.32 -1.25 4.44
CA ILE A 24 -2.81 -1.45 5.81
C ILE A 24 -3.19 -0.13 6.50
N LYS A 25 -2.61 0.99 6.06
CA LYS A 25 -2.93 2.31 6.60
C LYS A 25 -2.60 3.39 5.58
N ILE A 26 -3.36 4.49 5.59
CA ILE A 26 -3.11 5.64 4.73
C ILE A 26 -2.94 6.90 5.58
N PHE A 27 -1.90 7.66 5.29
CA PHE A 27 -1.61 8.96 5.91
C PHE A 27 -1.90 10.06 4.89
N LYS A 28 -3.16 10.48 4.80
CA LYS A 28 -3.62 11.43 3.77
C LYS A 28 -2.85 12.75 3.77
N SER A 29 -2.58 13.31 4.93
CA SER A 29 -1.89 14.60 5.05
C SER A 29 -0.45 14.56 4.54
N LYS A 30 0.17 13.38 4.53
CA LYS A 30 1.56 13.19 4.10
C LYS A 30 1.68 12.55 2.73
N ASN A 31 0.54 12.17 2.10
CA ASN A 31 0.49 11.42 0.85
C ASN A 31 1.34 10.15 0.90
N LYS A 32 1.22 9.42 2.00
CA LYS A 32 1.94 8.16 2.23
C LYS A 32 0.98 7.05 2.61
N ALA A 33 1.41 5.83 2.38
CA ALA A 33 0.66 4.63 2.75
C ALA A 33 1.59 3.60 3.37
N LEU A 34 1.04 2.83 4.29
CA LEU A 34 1.73 1.69 4.89
C LEU A 34 1.28 0.44 4.15
N VAL A 35 2.22 -0.26 3.53
CA VAL A 35 1.94 -1.44 2.71
C VAL A 35 2.57 -2.66 3.34
N GLU A 36 1.78 -3.73 3.50
CA GLU A 36 2.22 -4.96 4.12
C GLU A 36 3.46 -5.54 3.45
N GLY A 37 4.50 -5.79 4.25
CA GLY A 37 5.74 -6.40 3.78
C GLY A 37 6.65 -5.50 2.94
N ILE A 38 6.28 -4.23 2.74
CA ILE A 38 7.04 -3.31 1.90
C ILE A 38 7.67 -2.21 2.75
N ASN A 39 8.88 -1.80 2.34
CA ASN A 39 9.66 -0.75 2.99
C ASN A 39 9.90 -1.06 4.47
N MET A 40 10.27 -2.31 4.73
CA MET A 40 10.54 -2.79 6.08
C MET A 40 11.76 -2.11 6.66
N VAL A 41 11.66 -1.66 7.90
CA VAL A 41 12.77 -1.09 8.65
C VAL A 41 12.93 -1.83 9.97
N LYS A 42 14.19 -1.92 10.42
CA LYS A 42 14.50 -2.53 11.71
C LYS A 42 14.54 -1.44 12.77
N LYS A 43 13.77 -1.64 13.84
CA LYS A 43 13.77 -0.72 14.99
C LYS A 43 14.25 -1.44 16.22
N HIS A 44 15.14 -0.76 16.97
CA HIS A 44 15.58 -1.22 18.29
C HIS A 44 14.54 -0.79 19.32
N ASN A 45 13.90 -1.76 19.95
CA ASN A 45 12.99 -1.49 21.06
C ASN A 45 13.76 -1.52 22.37
N LYS A 46 13.64 -0.46 23.17
CA LYS A 46 14.22 -0.42 24.50
C LYS A 46 13.44 -1.34 25.44
N PRO A 47 14.12 -2.00 26.42
CA PRO A 47 13.41 -2.75 27.44
C PRO A 47 12.41 -1.88 28.20
N ASN A 48 11.25 -2.44 28.51
CA ASN A 48 10.21 -1.79 29.31
C ASN A 48 9.39 -2.85 30.05
N ALA A 49 8.36 -2.42 30.78
CA ALA A 49 7.53 -3.32 31.59
C ALA A 49 6.83 -4.40 30.74
N ASN A 50 6.46 -4.08 29.49
CA ASN A 50 5.79 -5.01 28.60
C ASN A 50 6.79 -5.86 27.77
N ASN A 51 8.01 -5.38 27.63
CA ASN A 51 9.06 -6.06 26.88
C ASN A 51 10.41 -5.86 27.56
N PRO A 52 10.64 -6.55 28.69
CA PRO A 52 11.85 -6.34 29.50
C PRO A 52 13.16 -6.62 28.78
N LYS A 53 13.13 -7.48 27.78
CA LYS A 53 14.34 -7.84 27.02
C LYS A 53 14.67 -6.84 25.91
N GLY A 54 13.69 -6.01 25.50
CA GLY A 54 13.83 -5.18 24.32
C GLY A 54 13.99 -6.02 23.06
N GLY A 55 14.65 -5.50 22.05
CA GLY A 55 14.96 -6.27 20.84
C GLY A 55 14.91 -5.44 19.57
N ILE A 56 15.14 -6.15 18.45
CA ILE A 56 15.05 -5.60 17.10
C ILE A 56 13.74 -6.11 16.50
N VAL A 57 12.90 -5.17 16.05
CA VAL A 57 11.61 -5.49 15.43
C VAL A 57 11.61 -4.92 14.01
N GLU A 58 11.18 -5.73 13.05
CA GLU A 58 10.96 -5.27 11.69
C GLU A 58 9.53 -4.75 11.57
N LYS A 59 9.39 -3.54 11.06
CA LYS A 59 8.10 -2.91 10.81
C LYS A 59 8.07 -2.27 9.43
N GLU A 60 6.88 -2.21 8.81
CA GLU A 60 6.67 -1.44 7.60
C GLU A 60 6.87 0.03 7.90
N SER A 61 7.53 0.74 6.98
CA SER A 61 7.65 2.19 7.00
C SER A 61 6.76 2.76 5.90
N PRO A 62 6.14 3.94 6.11
CA PRO A 62 5.29 4.53 5.07
C PRO A 62 6.06 4.79 3.78
N ILE A 63 5.41 4.56 2.65
CA ILE A 63 5.93 4.83 1.32
C ILE A 63 5.04 5.89 0.65
N HIS A 64 5.66 6.80 -0.12
CA HIS A 64 4.91 7.83 -0.82
C HIS A 64 4.00 7.19 -1.87
N ILE A 65 2.77 7.67 -1.98
CA ILE A 65 1.78 7.08 -2.88
C ILE A 65 2.17 7.18 -4.37
N SER A 66 3.02 8.14 -4.74
CA SER A 66 3.54 8.22 -6.11
C SER A 66 4.42 7.03 -6.51
N ASN A 67 4.92 6.29 -5.52
CA ASN A 67 5.78 5.13 -5.74
C ASN A 67 5.00 3.81 -5.81
N ILE A 68 3.69 3.85 -5.66
CA ILE A 68 2.84 2.65 -5.73
C ILE A 68 1.76 2.82 -6.79
N SER A 69 1.27 1.71 -7.29
CA SER A 69 0.21 1.67 -8.30
C SER A 69 -0.77 0.56 -7.96
N HIS A 70 -2.02 0.73 -8.33
CA HIS A 70 -3.00 -0.34 -8.24
C HIS A 70 -2.59 -1.46 -9.19
N VAL A 71 -3.10 -2.66 -8.95
CA VAL A 71 -2.84 -3.84 -9.77
C VAL A 71 -4.14 -4.43 -10.28
N THR A 72 -4.07 -5.07 -11.46
CA THR A 72 -5.16 -5.87 -11.99
C THR A 72 -5.23 -7.21 -11.24
N LYS A 73 -6.24 -8.01 -11.51
CA LYS A 73 -6.35 -9.36 -10.96
C LYS A 73 -5.15 -10.24 -11.31
N GLU A 74 -4.50 -9.94 -12.42
CA GLU A 74 -3.32 -10.66 -12.90
C GLU A 74 -2.01 -10.16 -12.29
N GLY A 75 -2.07 -9.10 -11.47
CA GLY A 75 -0.91 -8.55 -10.80
C GLY A 75 -0.18 -7.45 -11.57
N ASP A 76 -0.70 -7.01 -12.71
CA ASP A 76 -0.10 -5.94 -13.49
C ASP A 76 -0.45 -4.57 -12.93
N ALA A 77 0.51 -3.65 -12.92
CA ALA A 77 0.27 -2.29 -12.49
C ALA A 77 -0.75 -1.60 -13.41
N THR A 78 -1.68 -0.88 -12.83
CA THR A 78 -2.74 -0.20 -13.57
C THR A 78 -3.11 1.12 -12.90
N ARG A 79 -3.66 2.04 -13.67
CA ARG A 79 -4.28 3.24 -13.15
C ARG A 79 -5.73 2.95 -12.77
N VAL A 80 -6.27 3.80 -11.91
CA VAL A 80 -7.67 3.71 -11.49
C VAL A 80 -8.49 4.74 -12.25
N GLY A 81 -9.53 4.27 -12.92
CA GLY A 81 -10.60 5.10 -13.44
C GLY A 81 -11.86 4.89 -12.64
N TYR A 82 -12.93 5.57 -13.05
CA TYR A 82 -14.21 5.45 -12.39
C TYR A 82 -15.31 5.14 -13.40
N LYS A 83 -16.27 4.35 -12.97
CA LYS A 83 -17.41 3.95 -13.76
C LYS A 83 -18.66 4.09 -12.89
N ILE A 84 -19.78 4.45 -13.49
CA ILE A 84 -21.05 4.49 -12.78
C ILE A 84 -21.78 3.15 -12.98
N GLU A 85 -22.10 2.49 -11.89
CA GLU A 85 -22.77 1.22 -11.90
C GLU A 85 -23.92 1.28 -10.89
N GLU A 86 -25.16 1.07 -11.35
CA GLU A 86 -26.36 1.16 -10.53
C GLU A 86 -26.45 2.49 -9.75
N GLY A 87 -26.07 3.59 -10.40
CA GLY A 87 -26.09 4.93 -9.80
C GLY A 87 -24.94 5.21 -8.85
N LYS A 88 -24.01 4.27 -8.66
CA LYS A 88 -22.85 4.44 -7.77
C LYS A 88 -21.55 4.53 -8.56
N LYS A 89 -20.66 5.38 -8.10
CA LYS A 89 -19.33 5.52 -8.66
C LYS A 89 -18.43 4.41 -8.13
N VAL A 90 -17.88 3.59 -9.00
CA VAL A 90 -17.00 2.48 -8.64
C VAL A 90 -15.63 2.66 -9.29
N ARG A 91 -14.60 2.12 -8.65
CA ARG A 91 -13.24 2.16 -9.17
C ARG A 91 -13.01 0.97 -10.12
N VAL A 92 -12.39 1.25 -11.25
CA VAL A 92 -12.06 0.20 -12.23
C VAL A 92 -10.62 0.38 -12.70
N SER A 93 -10.00 -0.71 -13.13
CA SER A 93 -8.72 -0.66 -13.82
C SER A 93 -8.92 -0.01 -15.19
N THR A 94 -8.08 0.98 -15.53
CA THR A 94 -8.14 1.56 -16.88
C THR A 94 -7.59 0.62 -17.94
N LYS A 95 -6.78 -0.35 -17.52
CA LYS A 95 -6.17 -1.32 -18.42
C LYS A 95 -7.11 -2.46 -18.81
N THR A 96 -7.84 -3.01 -17.84
CA THR A 96 -8.72 -4.17 -18.06
C THR A 96 -10.20 -3.83 -17.96
N LYS A 97 -10.55 -2.65 -17.46
CA LYS A 97 -11.94 -2.22 -17.19
C LYS A 97 -12.63 -3.03 -16.09
N GLU A 98 -11.89 -3.80 -15.33
CA GLU A 98 -12.43 -4.59 -14.23
C GLU A 98 -12.49 -3.78 -12.93
N LEU A 99 -13.40 -4.15 -12.03
CA LEU A 99 -13.51 -3.54 -10.71
C LEU A 99 -12.24 -3.77 -9.88
N ILE A 100 -11.88 -2.75 -9.13
CA ILE A 100 -10.77 -2.80 -8.17
C ILE A 100 -11.30 -2.79 -6.75
#